data_8bee81a6287cc3a10c87884fed0bccb7
#
_entry.id   8bee81a6287cc3a10c87884fed0bccb7
#
_cell.length_a   1.000
_cell.length_b   1.000
_cell.length_c   1.000
_cell.angle_alpha   90.00
_cell.angle_beta   90.00
_cell.angle_gamma   90.00
#
_symmetry.space_group_name_H-M   'P 1'
#
loop_
_entity.id
_entity.type
_entity.pdbx_description
1 polymer ?
#
loop_
_entity_poly.entity_id
_entity_poly.type
_entity_poly.pdbx_seq_one_letter_code
_entity_poly.pdbx_strand_id
1 'polypeptide(L)'
;LERECSIVFYTKGGMYNCTAVVKKRYRKENLYLLRIVITSGLQKFQRREFFRIPYTTPLKYYEISEQTAQMQTTEELFAEIQKPEYIDQVREGTIQNISGGGIRFVSGQWIKQNQNILLVIRLTNEYSDETFYLPGQVIATEKHPAIEEMYIHRVKFLFRDLRDREKIVRFVFEEERRIRRKEVG
;
A
#
# COMPACT_ATOMS: atom_id res chain seq x y z
N LEU A 1 25.76 11.46 22.30
CA LEU A 1 24.55 12.12 21.77
C LEU A 1 24.65 12.53 20.28
N GLU A 2 25.79 12.56 19.67
CA GLU A 2 26.01 13.01 18.27
C GLU A 2 25.57 11.95 17.23
N ARG A 3 24.34 11.51 17.31
CA ARG A 3 23.79 10.57 16.34
C ARG A 3 23.24 11.31 15.14
N GLU A 4 23.73 10.97 13.96
CA GLU A 4 23.19 11.45 12.69
C GLU A 4 21.80 10.86 12.45
N CYS A 5 20.89 11.67 11.93
CA CYS A 5 19.53 11.28 11.58
C CYS A 5 19.08 11.95 10.30
N SER A 6 18.19 11.31 9.57
CA SER A 6 17.50 11.92 8.43
C SER A 6 16.21 12.57 8.92
N ILE A 7 15.96 13.79 8.46
CA ILE A 7 14.75 14.56 8.76
C ILE A 7 13.99 14.76 7.47
N VAL A 8 12.67 14.50 7.51
CA VAL A 8 11.77 14.74 6.37
C VAL A 8 10.80 15.85 6.74
N PHE A 9 10.79 16.90 5.94
CA PHE A 9 9.85 18.02 6.04
C PHE A 9 8.70 17.82 5.07
N TYR A 10 7.48 17.92 5.56
CA TYR A 10 6.25 17.92 4.77
C TYR A 10 5.80 19.38 4.57
N THR A 11 5.80 19.83 3.34
CA THR A 11 5.43 21.21 2.98
C THR A 11 4.33 21.22 1.93
N LYS A 12 3.72 22.39 1.68
CA LYS A 12 2.77 22.58 0.57
C LYS A 12 3.39 22.29 -0.80
N GLY A 13 4.69 22.54 -0.96
CA GLY A 13 5.44 22.28 -2.20
C GLY A 13 6.00 20.87 -2.36
N GLY A 14 5.75 19.96 -1.41
CA GLY A 14 6.24 18.58 -1.43
C GLY A 14 7.04 18.20 -0.19
N MET A 15 7.73 17.08 -0.28
CA MET A 15 8.61 16.61 0.77
C MET A 15 10.05 16.96 0.46
N TYR A 16 10.79 17.30 1.52
CA TYR A 16 12.22 17.57 1.46
C TYR A 16 12.91 16.78 2.57
N ASN A 17 14.09 16.28 2.32
CA ASN A 17 14.92 15.66 3.34
C ASN A 17 16.26 16.37 3.51
N CYS A 18 16.83 16.21 4.68
CA CYS A 18 18.20 16.57 4.99
C CYS A 18 18.76 15.66 6.07
N THR A 19 20.07 15.69 6.22
CA THR A 19 20.78 15.07 7.34
C THR A 19 20.96 16.07 8.47
N ALA A 20 20.83 15.61 9.70
CA ALA A 20 21.00 16.44 10.87
C ALA A 20 21.60 15.64 12.03
N VAL A 21 22.21 16.33 12.98
CA VAL A 21 22.76 15.76 14.21
C VAL A 21 21.96 16.27 15.41
N VAL A 22 21.54 15.33 16.29
CA VAL A 22 20.89 15.68 17.56
C VAL A 22 21.95 16.13 18.55
N LYS A 23 21.98 17.42 18.86
CA LYS A 23 22.92 18.03 19.81
C LYS A 23 22.42 18.00 21.25
N LYS A 24 21.12 18.12 21.46
CA LYS A 24 20.55 18.17 22.81
C LYS A 24 19.14 17.61 22.83
N ARG A 25 18.80 16.88 23.90
CA ARG A 25 17.43 16.48 24.25
C ARG A 25 17.09 17.11 25.58
N TYR A 26 15.92 17.71 25.70
CA TYR A 26 15.46 18.30 26.95
C TYR A 26 13.93 18.25 27.03
N ARG A 27 13.42 18.39 28.24
CA ARG A 27 11.99 18.44 28.50
C ARG A 27 11.64 19.85 28.98
N LYS A 28 10.58 20.40 28.43
CA LYS A 28 9.98 21.63 28.90
C LYS A 28 8.51 21.36 29.14
N GLU A 29 8.08 21.43 30.43
CA GLU A 29 6.74 21.01 30.84
C GLU A 29 6.42 19.58 30.39
N ASN A 30 5.36 19.40 29.57
CA ASN A 30 4.96 18.10 29.03
C ASN A 30 5.52 17.81 27.62
N LEU A 31 6.41 18.66 27.10
CA LEU A 31 6.99 18.52 25.77
C LEU A 31 8.42 17.99 25.82
N TYR A 32 8.68 16.96 25.00
CA TYR A 32 10.04 16.49 24.71
C TYR A 32 10.57 17.23 23.49
N LEU A 33 11.69 17.91 23.65
CA LEU A 33 12.29 18.78 22.66
C LEU A 33 13.67 18.27 22.23
N LEU A 34 13.96 18.42 20.94
CA LEU A 34 15.26 18.11 20.36
C LEU A 34 15.88 19.40 19.79
N ARG A 35 17.13 19.69 20.14
CA ARG A 35 17.94 20.64 19.42
C ARG A 35 18.74 19.89 18.38
N ILE A 36 18.52 20.20 17.12
CA ILE A 36 19.19 19.60 15.97
C ILE A 36 20.02 20.63 15.23
N VAL A 37 21.08 20.18 14.57
CA VAL A 37 21.88 20.98 13.64
C VAL A 37 21.80 20.26 12.29
N ILE A 38 21.30 20.95 11.28
CA ILE A 38 21.23 20.45 9.90
C ILE A 38 22.66 20.43 9.34
N THR A 39 23.08 19.30 8.79
CA THR A 39 24.43 19.04 8.28
C THR A 39 24.51 18.93 6.76
N SER A 40 23.35 18.82 6.06
CA SER A 40 23.26 18.80 4.59
C SER A 40 22.28 19.84 4.07
N GLY A 41 22.35 20.15 2.77
CA GLY A 41 21.31 20.93 2.10
C GLY A 41 19.97 20.19 2.06
N LEU A 42 18.88 20.94 1.96
CA LEU A 42 17.54 20.40 1.72
C LEU A 42 17.45 19.86 0.28
N GLN A 43 17.06 18.60 0.15
CA GLN A 43 16.85 17.94 -1.13
C GLN A 43 15.39 17.57 -1.29
N LYS A 44 14.85 17.71 -2.50
CA LYS A 44 13.49 17.25 -2.80
C LYS A 44 13.44 15.73 -2.61
N PHE A 45 12.47 15.27 -1.82
CA PHE A 45 12.35 13.87 -1.42
C PHE A 45 11.08 13.25 -1.99
N GLN A 46 11.26 12.30 -2.91
CA GLN A 46 10.18 11.49 -3.44
C GLN A 46 10.19 10.13 -2.74
N ARG A 47 9.29 9.95 -1.77
CA ARG A 47 9.19 8.70 -1.00
C ARG A 47 8.49 7.57 -1.76
N ARG A 48 7.61 7.93 -2.71
CA ARG A 48 6.78 6.96 -3.41
C ARG A 48 7.41 6.58 -4.73
N GLU A 49 7.66 5.30 -4.93
CA GLU A 49 8.10 4.75 -6.21
C GLU A 49 6.96 4.79 -7.24
N PHE A 50 5.72 4.53 -6.79
CA PHE A 50 4.55 4.50 -7.66
C PHE A 50 3.56 5.60 -7.31
N PHE A 51 2.94 6.15 -8.34
CA PHE A 51 1.79 7.02 -8.22
C PHE A 51 0.60 6.23 -7.67
N ARG A 52 -0.28 6.89 -6.93
CA ARG A 52 -1.49 6.30 -6.35
C ARG A 52 -2.70 7.04 -6.84
N ILE A 53 -3.69 6.29 -7.27
CA ILE A 53 -4.99 6.83 -7.65
C ILE A 53 -6.08 6.41 -6.66
N PRO A 54 -7.07 7.26 -6.37
CA PRO A 54 -8.31 6.83 -5.78
C PRO A 54 -8.99 5.85 -6.75
N TYR A 55 -9.36 4.69 -6.25
CA TYR A 55 -10.05 3.67 -7.03
C TYR A 55 -10.89 2.82 -6.10
N THR A 56 -12.22 2.88 -6.26
CA THR A 56 -13.15 2.17 -5.39
C THR A 56 -13.74 0.99 -6.14
N THR A 57 -13.42 -0.21 -5.69
CA THR A 57 -13.97 -1.46 -6.24
C THR A 57 -13.96 -2.53 -5.16
N PRO A 58 -14.92 -3.47 -5.16
CA PRO A 58 -14.88 -4.63 -4.28
C PRO A 58 -13.66 -5.51 -4.60
N LEU A 59 -13.17 -6.20 -3.60
CA LEU A 59 -12.15 -7.24 -3.73
C LEU A 59 -12.52 -8.43 -2.85
N LYS A 60 -11.99 -9.60 -3.23
CA LYS A 60 -11.95 -10.76 -2.36
C LYS A 60 -10.51 -11.03 -1.93
N TYR A 61 -10.34 -11.59 -0.74
CA TYR A 61 -9.01 -11.99 -0.28
C TYR A 61 -9.08 -13.22 0.61
N TYR A 62 -7.96 -13.92 0.68
CA TYR A 62 -7.74 -15.10 1.51
C TYR A 62 -6.48 -14.88 2.33
N GLU A 63 -6.49 -15.26 3.61
CA GLU A 63 -5.24 -15.37 4.36
C GLU A 63 -4.51 -16.63 3.90
N ILE A 64 -3.25 -16.49 3.52
CA ILE A 64 -2.44 -17.59 2.96
C ILE A 64 -1.16 -17.77 3.75
N SER A 65 -0.62 -18.99 3.67
CA SER A 65 0.67 -19.32 4.25
C SER A 65 1.82 -18.65 3.50
N GLU A 66 3.00 -18.60 4.10
CA GLU A 66 4.21 -18.15 3.41
C GLU A 66 4.55 -19.05 2.22
N GLN A 67 4.35 -20.36 2.36
CA GLN A 67 4.57 -21.32 1.27
C GLN A 67 3.65 -21.05 0.08
N THR A 68 2.35 -20.84 0.34
CA THR A 68 1.38 -20.47 -0.70
C THR A 68 1.76 -19.13 -1.36
N ALA A 69 2.18 -18.16 -0.57
CA ALA A 69 2.64 -16.86 -1.08
C ALA A 69 3.90 -16.97 -1.95
N GLN A 70 4.65 -18.06 -1.89
CA GLN A 70 5.85 -18.34 -2.70
C GLN A 70 5.58 -19.14 -3.98
N MET A 71 4.35 -19.61 -4.22
CA MET A 71 3.97 -20.28 -5.46
C MET A 71 4.27 -19.42 -6.68
N GLN A 72 4.77 -20.02 -7.75
CA GLN A 72 5.36 -19.30 -8.88
C GLN A 72 4.34 -18.88 -9.93
N THR A 73 3.21 -19.59 -10.03
CA THR A 73 2.23 -19.38 -11.08
C THR A 73 0.86 -18.99 -10.51
N THR A 74 0.07 -18.29 -11.32
CA THR A 74 -1.32 -17.95 -10.99
C THR A 74 -2.20 -19.20 -10.95
N GLU A 75 -1.90 -20.19 -11.79
CA GLU A 75 -2.59 -21.47 -11.85
C GLU A 75 -2.41 -22.25 -10.54
N GLU A 76 -1.20 -22.29 -9.99
CA GLU A 76 -0.93 -22.92 -8.68
C GLU A 76 -1.69 -22.22 -7.56
N LEU A 77 -1.68 -20.89 -7.53
CA LEU A 77 -2.41 -20.11 -6.55
C LEU A 77 -3.92 -20.31 -6.67
N PHE A 78 -4.44 -20.34 -7.90
CA PHE A 78 -5.85 -20.62 -8.15
C PHE A 78 -6.25 -22.02 -7.70
N ALA A 79 -5.46 -23.03 -8.02
CA ALA A 79 -5.69 -24.39 -7.58
C ALA A 79 -5.66 -24.52 -6.04
N GLU A 80 -4.75 -23.80 -5.39
CA GLU A 80 -4.62 -23.79 -3.93
C GLU A 80 -5.90 -23.29 -3.25
N ILE A 81 -6.46 -22.14 -3.70
CA ILE A 81 -7.67 -21.56 -3.09
C ILE A 81 -8.96 -22.32 -3.43
N GLN A 82 -8.93 -23.29 -4.35
CA GLN A 82 -10.05 -24.19 -4.61
C GLN A 82 -10.11 -25.35 -3.61
N LYS A 83 -9.09 -25.56 -2.78
CA LYS A 83 -9.12 -26.57 -1.75
C LYS A 83 -10.20 -26.28 -0.69
N PRO A 84 -10.81 -27.34 -0.12
CA PRO A 84 -11.90 -27.20 0.86
C PRO A 84 -11.57 -26.25 2.02
N GLU A 85 -10.32 -26.23 2.46
CA GLU A 85 -9.83 -25.38 3.55
C GLU A 85 -9.91 -23.88 3.27
N TYR A 86 -10.00 -23.45 2.01
CA TYR A 86 -10.10 -22.04 1.61
C TYR A 86 -11.52 -21.61 1.22
N ILE A 87 -12.43 -22.56 0.91
CA ILE A 87 -13.78 -22.22 0.39
C ILE A 87 -14.53 -21.32 1.37
N ASP A 88 -14.48 -21.61 2.67
CA ASP A 88 -15.16 -20.85 3.71
C ASP A 88 -14.31 -19.69 4.28
N GLN A 89 -13.08 -19.53 3.79
CA GLN A 89 -12.16 -18.51 4.27
C GLN A 89 -12.12 -17.23 3.41
N VAL A 90 -12.91 -17.19 2.34
CA VAL A 90 -13.02 -15.99 1.52
C VAL A 90 -13.50 -14.81 2.36
N ARG A 91 -12.81 -13.70 2.26
CA ARG A 91 -13.19 -12.44 2.90
C ARG A 91 -13.38 -11.38 1.82
N GLU A 92 -14.20 -10.40 2.14
CA GLU A 92 -14.51 -9.31 1.22
C GLU A 92 -13.99 -7.98 1.78
N GLY A 93 -13.67 -7.08 0.90
CA GLY A 93 -13.25 -5.74 1.21
C GLY A 93 -13.52 -4.77 0.07
N THR A 94 -13.21 -3.51 0.30
CA THR A 94 -13.34 -2.46 -0.71
C THR A 94 -12.02 -1.71 -0.85
N ILE A 95 -11.47 -1.70 -2.06
CA ILE A 95 -10.28 -0.91 -2.39
C ILE A 95 -10.64 0.57 -2.27
N GLN A 96 -9.74 1.36 -1.70
CA GLN A 96 -9.82 2.83 -1.60
C GLN A 96 -8.83 3.52 -2.52
N ASN A 97 -7.66 2.92 -2.71
CA ASN A 97 -6.68 3.38 -3.68
C ASN A 97 -5.78 2.23 -4.13
N ILE A 98 -5.22 2.41 -5.33
CA ILE A 98 -4.31 1.46 -5.96
C ILE A 98 -3.07 2.19 -6.50
N SER A 99 -1.97 1.47 -6.61
CA SER A 99 -0.72 1.89 -7.23
C SER A 99 -0.03 0.70 -7.89
N GLY A 100 1.02 0.95 -8.66
CA GLY A 100 1.84 -0.12 -9.23
C GLY A 100 2.55 -1.03 -8.21
N GLY A 101 2.56 -0.69 -6.92
CA GLY A 101 3.20 -1.49 -5.88
C GLY A 101 2.27 -2.05 -4.80
N GLY A 102 0.98 -1.74 -4.85
CA GLY A 102 0.04 -2.22 -3.82
C GLY A 102 -1.27 -1.44 -3.74
N ILE A 103 -2.09 -1.84 -2.78
CA ILE A 103 -3.42 -1.26 -2.53
C ILE A 103 -3.59 -0.81 -1.08
N ARG A 104 -4.57 0.06 -0.90
CA ARG A 104 -5.22 0.33 0.38
C ARG A 104 -6.67 -0.08 0.26
N PHE A 105 -7.14 -0.92 1.18
CA PHE A 105 -8.53 -1.36 1.21
C PHE A 105 -9.09 -1.37 2.62
N VAL A 106 -10.41 -1.48 2.75
CA VAL A 106 -11.12 -1.62 4.02
C VAL A 106 -11.86 -2.94 4.06
N SER A 107 -11.90 -3.56 5.24
CA SER A 107 -12.70 -4.76 5.51
C SER A 107 -13.12 -4.82 6.98
N GLY A 108 -14.09 -5.68 7.30
CA GLY A 108 -14.52 -5.96 8.68
C GLY A 108 -13.60 -6.87 9.49
N GLN A 109 -12.51 -7.35 8.92
CA GLN A 109 -11.59 -8.28 9.60
C GLN A 109 -10.25 -7.61 9.90
N TRP A 110 -9.72 -7.83 11.12
CA TRP A 110 -8.36 -7.43 11.46
C TRP A 110 -7.36 -8.40 10.85
N ILE A 111 -6.44 -7.90 10.04
CA ILE A 111 -5.33 -8.70 9.47
C ILE A 111 -4.03 -8.27 10.13
N LYS A 112 -3.25 -9.22 10.61
CA LYS A 112 -1.96 -8.95 11.26
C LYS A 112 -0.97 -8.32 10.29
N GLN A 113 -0.12 -7.42 10.79
CA GLN A 113 1.02 -6.92 10.03
C GLN A 113 1.94 -8.09 9.64
N ASN A 114 2.51 -8.03 8.45
CA ASN A 114 3.33 -9.07 7.80
C ASN A 114 2.55 -10.35 7.40
N GLN A 115 1.25 -10.42 7.64
CA GLN A 115 0.43 -11.51 7.13
C GLN A 115 0.42 -11.48 5.60
N ASN A 116 0.59 -12.65 4.97
CA ASN A 116 0.40 -12.83 3.55
C ASN A 116 -1.08 -13.07 3.24
N ILE A 117 -1.57 -12.46 2.18
CA ILE A 117 -2.93 -12.64 1.67
C ILE A 117 -2.89 -12.82 0.16
N LEU A 118 -3.80 -13.61 -0.36
CA LEU A 118 -4.09 -13.66 -1.79
C LEU A 118 -5.23 -12.69 -2.09
N LEU A 119 -4.98 -11.74 -2.94
CA LEU A 119 -5.94 -10.74 -3.40
C LEU A 119 -6.55 -11.20 -4.73
N VAL A 120 -7.87 -11.17 -4.83
CA VAL A 120 -8.60 -11.36 -6.08
C VAL A 120 -9.24 -10.02 -6.42
N ILE A 121 -8.67 -9.35 -7.42
CA ILE A 121 -9.00 -7.96 -7.79
C ILE A 121 -9.42 -7.92 -9.24
N ARG A 122 -10.63 -7.41 -9.51
CA ARG A 122 -11.05 -7.09 -10.87
C ARG A 122 -10.80 -5.61 -11.14
N LEU A 123 -9.95 -5.31 -12.11
CA LEU A 123 -9.65 -3.97 -12.57
C LEU A 123 -10.31 -3.74 -13.92
N THR A 124 -11.21 -2.74 -13.97
CA THR A 124 -12.01 -2.44 -15.14
C THR A 124 -11.91 -0.97 -15.50
N ASN A 125 -11.58 -0.67 -16.74
CA ASN A 125 -11.64 0.67 -17.32
C ASN A 125 -12.13 0.60 -18.78
N GLU A 126 -12.05 1.70 -19.53
CA GLU A 126 -12.48 1.76 -20.94
C GLU A 126 -11.65 0.84 -21.87
N TYR A 127 -10.45 0.42 -21.43
CA TYR A 127 -9.47 -0.30 -22.26
C TYR A 127 -9.24 -1.74 -21.82
N SER A 128 -9.62 -2.08 -20.58
CA SER A 128 -9.35 -3.40 -20.01
C SER A 128 -10.40 -3.80 -18.96
N ASP A 129 -10.64 -5.10 -18.89
CA ASP A 129 -11.41 -5.75 -17.84
C ASP A 129 -10.70 -7.05 -17.49
N GLU A 130 -9.94 -7.05 -16.41
CA GLU A 130 -9.07 -8.17 -16.06
C GLU A 130 -9.14 -8.48 -14.56
N THR A 131 -9.13 -9.76 -14.24
CA THR A 131 -9.07 -10.23 -12.85
C THR A 131 -7.65 -10.71 -12.52
N PHE A 132 -7.11 -10.19 -11.45
CA PHE A 132 -5.78 -10.51 -10.94
C PHE A 132 -5.87 -11.36 -9.68
N TYR A 133 -5.02 -12.37 -9.60
CA TYR A 133 -4.76 -13.19 -8.42
C TYR A 133 -3.36 -12.88 -7.91
N LEU A 134 -3.27 -11.98 -6.93
CA LEU A 134 -1.99 -11.41 -6.51
C LEU A 134 -1.70 -11.73 -5.04
N PRO A 135 -0.62 -12.43 -4.74
CA PRO A 135 -0.11 -12.47 -3.38
C PRO A 135 0.28 -11.06 -2.94
N GLY A 136 -0.02 -10.75 -1.69
CA GLY A 136 0.34 -9.49 -1.08
C GLY A 136 0.72 -9.64 0.38
N GLN A 137 1.55 -8.75 0.88
CA GLN A 137 1.90 -8.68 2.29
C GLN A 137 1.27 -7.44 2.93
N VAL A 138 0.60 -7.66 4.05
CA VAL A 138 -0.01 -6.58 4.84
C VAL A 138 1.10 -5.78 5.52
N ILE A 139 1.27 -4.52 5.12
CA ILE A 139 2.28 -3.61 5.68
C ILE A 139 1.79 -2.92 6.95
N ALA A 140 0.51 -2.62 7.01
CA ALA A 140 -0.12 -2.01 8.17
C ALA A 140 -1.63 -2.27 8.19
N THR A 141 -2.19 -2.39 9.38
CA THR A 141 -3.63 -2.42 9.64
C THR A 141 -3.94 -1.37 10.72
N GLU A 142 -4.95 -0.57 10.48
CA GLU A 142 -5.40 0.51 11.36
C GLU A 142 -6.93 0.42 11.52
N LYS A 143 -7.48 0.80 12.67
CA LYS A 143 -8.93 0.96 12.83
C LYS A 143 -9.42 2.08 11.92
N HIS A 144 -10.59 1.89 11.32
CA HIS A 144 -11.21 2.95 10.52
C HIS A 144 -11.64 4.09 11.46
N PRO A 145 -11.30 5.37 11.15
CA PRO A 145 -11.53 6.48 12.08
C PRO A 145 -13.01 6.84 12.28
N ALA A 146 -13.89 6.45 11.35
CA ALA A 146 -15.31 6.84 11.36
C ALA A 146 -16.29 5.66 11.33
N ILE A 147 -15.83 4.44 11.08
CA ILE A 147 -16.73 3.27 10.95
C ILE A 147 -16.24 2.23 11.96
N GLU A 148 -17.10 1.89 12.92
CA GLU A 148 -16.82 0.83 13.88
C GLU A 148 -16.68 -0.53 13.19
N GLU A 149 -15.86 -1.41 13.76
CA GLU A 149 -15.60 -2.77 13.27
C GLU A 149 -15.04 -2.84 11.84
N MET A 150 -14.57 -1.70 11.30
CA MET A 150 -13.89 -1.65 10.01
C MET A 150 -12.40 -1.33 10.21
N TYR A 151 -11.59 -1.91 9.34
CA TYR A 151 -10.13 -1.80 9.37
C TYR A 151 -9.61 -1.37 8.02
N ILE A 152 -8.58 -0.53 8.05
CA ILE A 152 -7.86 -0.06 6.87
C ILE A 152 -6.59 -0.85 6.75
N HIS A 153 -6.40 -1.52 5.61
CA HIS A 153 -5.21 -2.31 5.31
C HIS A 153 -4.38 -1.66 4.23
N ARG A 154 -3.06 -1.65 4.41
CA ARG A 154 -2.08 -1.30 3.38
C ARG A 154 -1.35 -2.55 2.99
N VAL A 155 -1.42 -2.92 1.72
CA VAL A 155 -0.85 -4.16 1.20
C VAL A 155 0.12 -3.86 0.09
N LYS A 156 1.31 -4.46 0.18
CA LYS A 156 2.31 -4.49 -0.88
C LYS A 156 2.08 -5.72 -1.74
N PHE A 157 2.02 -5.57 -3.05
CA PHE A 157 1.98 -6.69 -3.97
C PHE A 157 3.31 -7.46 -3.97
N LEU A 158 3.19 -8.78 -4.03
CA LEU A 158 4.31 -9.70 -4.19
C LEU A 158 4.23 -10.30 -5.60
N PHE A 159 4.55 -9.50 -6.60
CA PHE A 159 4.49 -9.94 -8.00
C PHE A 159 5.37 -11.15 -8.25
N ARG A 160 4.83 -12.13 -8.96
CA ARG A 160 5.55 -13.29 -9.50
C ARG A 160 5.87 -13.10 -10.97
N ASP A 161 4.94 -12.52 -11.73
CA ASP A 161 5.11 -12.19 -13.12
C ASP A 161 5.27 -10.67 -13.31
N LEU A 162 6.30 -10.27 -14.04
CA LEU A 162 6.49 -8.87 -14.42
C LEU A 162 5.36 -8.35 -15.31
N ARG A 163 4.70 -9.22 -16.06
CA ARG A 163 3.55 -8.86 -16.91
C ARG A 163 2.37 -8.36 -16.08
N ASP A 164 2.07 -9.00 -14.95
CA ASP A 164 1.00 -8.53 -14.06
C ASP A 164 1.32 -7.16 -13.48
N ARG A 165 2.59 -6.94 -13.09
CA ARG A 165 3.06 -5.63 -12.66
C ARG A 165 2.88 -4.57 -13.74
N GLU A 166 3.28 -4.86 -14.97
CA GLU A 166 3.16 -3.94 -16.11
C GLU A 166 1.71 -3.62 -16.43
N LYS A 167 0.81 -4.60 -16.39
CA LYS A 167 -0.62 -4.42 -16.60
C LYS A 167 -1.24 -3.50 -15.52
N ILE A 168 -0.92 -3.72 -14.25
CA ILE A 168 -1.42 -2.88 -13.15
C ILE A 168 -0.85 -1.46 -13.25
N VAL A 169 0.42 -1.29 -13.55
CA VAL A 169 1.04 0.02 -13.75
C VAL A 169 0.37 0.75 -14.91
N ARG A 170 0.13 0.07 -16.04
CA ARG A 170 -0.59 0.63 -17.19
C ARG A 170 -2.01 1.06 -16.81
N PHE A 171 -2.76 0.20 -16.14
CA PHE A 171 -4.10 0.51 -15.63
C PHE A 171 -4.09 1.78 -14.77
N VAL A 172 -3.16 1.89 -13.82
CA VAL A 172 -3.03 3.07 -12.94
C VAL A 172 -2.78 4.35 -13.75
N PHE A 173 -1.91 4.31 -14.78
CA PHE A 173 -1.65 5.45 -15.64
C PHE A 173 -2.84 5.85 -16.52
N GLU A 174 -3.59 4.88 -17.03
CA GLU A 174 -4.79 5.12 -17.84
C GLU A 174 -5.88 5.79 -16.98
N GLU A 175 -6.14 5.26 -15.78
CA GLU A 175 -7.09 5.83 -14.83
C GLU A 175 -6.64 7.22 -14.33
N GLU A 176 -5.37 7.46 -14.09
CA GLU A 176 -4.85 8.79 -13.74
C GLU A 176 -5.17 9.80 -14.85
N ARG A 177 -4.92 9.45 -16.11
CA ARG A 177 -5.24 10.30 -17.26
C ARG A 177 -6.74 10.58 -17.36
N ARG A 178 -7.57 9.57 -17.09
CA ARG A 178 -9.04 9.72 -17.07
C ARG A 178 -9.50 10.69 -15.97
N ILE A 179 -8.95 10.56 -14.76
CA ILE A 179 -9.26 11.45 -13.63
C ILE A 179 -8.87 12.90 -13.97
N ARG A 180 -7.64 13.11 -14.46
CA ARG A 180 -7.16 14.46 -14.84
C ARG A 180 -8.00 15.11 -15.93
N ARG A 181 -8.46 14.36 -16.94
CA ARG A 181 -9.35 14.91 -17.97
C ARG A 181 -10.68 15.41 -17.39
N LYS A 182 -11.22 14.72 -16.39
CA LYS A 182 -12.47 15.12 -15.73
C LYS A 182 -12.32 16.33 -14.79
N GLU A 183 -11.11 16.62 -14.33
CA GLU A 183 -10.83 17.77 -13.45
C GLU A 183 -10.59 19.07 -14.26
N VAL A 184 -10.26 18.96 -15.54
CA VAL A 184 -9.92 20.11 -16.42
C VAL A 184 -11.09 20.52 -17.35
N GLY A 185 -12.11 19.69 -17.49
CA GLY A 185 -13.33 19.97 -18.27
C GLY A 185 -14.49 20.37 -17.40
#